data_44cb6be0d4323c49f280e6f92529c98e
#
_entry.id   44cb6be0d4323c49f280e6f92529c98e
#
_cell.length_a   1.000
_cell.length_b   1.000
_cell.length_c   1.000
_cell.angle_alpha   90.00
_cell.angle_beta   90.00
_cell.angle_gamma   90.00
#
_symmetry.space_group_name_H-M   'P 1'
#
loop_
_entity.id
_entity.type
_entity.pdbx_description
1 polymer ?
#
loop_
_entity_poly.entity_id
_entity_poly.type
_entity_poly.pdbx_seq_one_letter_code
_entity_poly.pdbx_strand_id
1 'polypeptide(L)'
;MAGLAALATLTACGAAPDETTGAAGKAKAKAATATSVEDFGGMDELVAAAEKEGRLNVIALPPDWANYGELIKRFQEKYKIKINSENPDASSADEIAAVKSRKGQKRAPDVLDLGIAFARSGAEEGLFAPYRVQAWDSIPDSQKDADARWYNDYGGYVSIGCDAGRIKKCPETFADLLKPEYKGKVALNGNPTKSGSAFGGVYAAALASKGSFGDIQPGIDFFGKLKKSGNFIPVESTPATVEKGETPISIDWDYLNAGYADQFKDKGVDWKVSIPGDGVYAQYYSQAVNKEAPNPAAARLWMEFLYSDEGQNLWLKGYARPVLLPAMTDAGTADKEFVAKLPKVEGEPSFPSSEELDKAKETLAEKWDKALS
;
A
#
# COMPACT_ATOMS: atom_id res chain seq x y z
N MET A 1 68.94 25.23 43.69
CA MET A 1 68.00 25.71 42.71
C MET A 1 67.56 24.51 41.85
N ALA A 2 66.40 24.00 42.19
CA ALA A 2 65.87 22.76 41.57
C ALA A 2 64.89 23.18 40.46
N GLY A 3 65.14 22.77 39.22
CA GLY A 3 64.26 22.98 38.08
C GLY A 3 63.37 21.76 37.92
N LEU A 4 62.04 21.90 38.14
CA LEU A 4 61.04 20.89 37.79
C LEU A 4 60.76 20.91 36.30
N ALA A 5 61.00 19.77 35.64
CA ALA A 5 60.54 19.54 34.27
C ALA A 5 59.15 18.87 34.34
N ALA A 6 58.13 19.54 33.82
CA ALA A 6 56.75 19.03 33.66
C ALA A 6 56.70 18.21 32.37
N LEU A 7 56.46 16.90 32.45
CA LEU A 7 56.06 16.05 31.31
C LEU A 7 54.56 16.28 31.00
N ALA A 8 54.29 16.84 29.83
CA ALA A 8 52.92 16.87 29.29
C ALA A 8 52.65 15.55 28.55
N THR A 9 51.76 14.70 29.09
CA THR A 9 51.23 13.56 28.40
C THR A 9 50.14 14.00 27.44
N LEU A 10 50.42 13.93 26.12
CA LEU A 10 49.43 14.03 25.06
C LEU A 10 48.56 12.78 25.06
N THR A 11 47.35 12.86 25.62
CA THR A 11 46.28 11.89 25.37
C THR A 11 45.80 12.07 23.94
N ALA A 12 46.18 11.13 23.06
CA ALA A 12 45.57 11.01 21.74
C ALA A 12 44.11 10.58 21.93
N CYS A 13 43.17 11.50 21.68
CA CYS A 13 41.78 11.13 21.44
C CYS A 13 41.74 10.28 20.17
N GLY A 14 41.63 8.96 20.31
CA GLY A 14 41.32 8.08 19.23
C GLY A 14 39.94 8.46 18.69
N ALA A 15 39.87 8.94 17.43
CA ALA A 15 38.62 9.07 16.71
C ALA A 15 37.91 7.71 16.72
N ALA A 16 36.63 7.70 17.04
CA ALA A 16 35.82 6.49 16.92
C ALA A 16 35.94 5.95 15.48
N PRO A 17 36.02 4.63 15.27
CA PRO A 17 36.14 4.07 13.93
C PRO A 17 34.94 4.55 13.10
N ASP A 18 35.23 5.07 11.93
CA ASP A 18 34.22 5.49 10.96
C ASP A 18 33.32 4.27 10.65
N GLU A 19 32.04 4.31 11.06
CA GLU A 19 31.07 3.21 10.90
C GLU A 19 30.97 2.75 9.44
N THR A 20 31.35 3.62 8.47
CA THR A 20 31.30 3.35 7.03
C THR A 20 32.47 2.49 6.52
N THR A 21 33.60 2.45 7.24
CA THR A 21 34.81 1.71 6.81
C THR A 21 34.97 0.34 7.47
N GLY A 22 34.21 0.06 8.53
CA GLY A 22 34.20 -1.22 9.24
C GLY A 22 33.49 -2.34 8.46
N ALA A 23 33.66 -3.59 8.91
CA ALA A 23 32.99 -4.77 8.30
C ALA A 23 31.46 -4.61 8.25
N ALA A 24 30.84 -3.99 9.25
CA ALA A 24 29.41 -3.71 9.30
C ALA A 24 29.00 -2.69 8.21
N GLY A 25 29.78 -1.61 8.00
CA GLY A 25 29.53 -0.64 6.95
C GLY A 25 29.63 -1.25 5.54
N LYS A 26 30.61 -2.12 5.31
CA LYS A 26 30.76 -2.84 4.03
C LYS A 26 29.60 -3.80 3.77
N ALA A 27 29.15 -4.55 4.80
CA ALA A 27 27.99 -5.45 4.70
C ALA A 27 26.71 -4.67 4.38
N LYS A 28 26.49 -3.53 5.04
CA LYS A 28 25.34 -2.65 4.77
C LYS A 28 25.40 -2.06 3.36
N ALA A 29 26.57 -1.60 2.89
CA ALA A 29 26.74 -1.08 1.54
C ALA A 29 26.45 -2.17 0.49
N LYS A 30 26.91 -3.41 0.72
CA LYS A 30 26.58 -4.57 -0.13
C LYS A 30 25.06 -4.82 -0.14
N ALA A 31 24.42 -4.85 1.01
CA ALA A 31 22.99 -5.04 1.11
C ALA A 31 22.18 -3.92 0.40
N ALA A 32 22.64 -2.66 0.49
CA ALA A 32 22.00 -1.52 -0.17
C ALA A 32 22.03 -1.59 -1.70
N THR A 33 23.04 -2.25 -2.27
CA THR A 33 23.21 -2.39 -3.73
C THR A 33 22.77 -3.73 -4.28
N ALA A 34 22.37 -4.68 -3.42
CA ALA A 34 21.88 -5.99 -3.83
C ALA A 34 20.59 -5.87 -4.66
N THR A 35 20.53 -6.56 -5.79
CA THR A 35 19.43 -6.55 -6.76
C THR A 35 18.62 -7.84 -6.75
N SER A 36 19.10 -8.86 -6.06
CA SER A 36 18.43 -10.15 -5.86
C SER A 36 18.99 -10.88 -4.64
N VAL A 37 18.41 -12.00 -4.28
CA VAL A 37 18.87 -12.86 -3.17
C VAL A 37 20.26 -13.46 -3.43
N GLU A 38 20.62 -13.69 -4.70
CA GLU A 38 21.91 -14.23 -5.12
C GLU A 38 23.07 -13.29 -4.75
N ASP A 39 22.84 -11.98 -4.76
CA ASP A 39 23.86 -11.00 -4.35
C ASP A 39 24.25 -11.12 -2.87
N PHE A 40 23.39 -11.71 -2.03
CA PHE A 40 23.71 -12.05 -0.66
C PHE A 40 24.50 -13.37 -0.56
N GLY A 41 24.33 -14.28 -1.49
CA GLY A 41 24.83 -15.65 -1.48
C GLY A 41 23.72 -16.67 -1.21
N GLY A 42 22.47 -16.25 -1.17
CA GLY A 42 21.29 -17.06 -0.98
C GLY A 42 20.38 -16.52 0.14
N MET A 43 19.28 -17.23 0.36
CA MET A 43 18.25 -16.81 1.33
C MET A 43 18.76 -16.82 2.79
N ASP A 44 19.55 -17.82 3.14
CA ASP A 44 20.07 -17.95 4.52
C ASP A 44 21.00 -16.78 4.86
N GLU A 45 21.82 -16.32 3.91
CA GLU A 45 22.71 -15.17 4.06
C GLU A 45 21.93 -13.86 4.11
N LEU A 46 20.85 -13.74 3.33
CA LEU A 46 19.94 -12.60 3.42
C LEU A 46 19.28 -12.53 4.80
N VAL A 47 18.74 -13.66 5.30
CA VAL A 47 18.16 -13.74 6.64
C VAL A 47 19.20 -13.34 7.70
N ALA A 48 20.41 -13.91 7.65
CA ALA A 48 21.47 -13.59 8.60
C ALA A 48 21.91 -12.11 8.55
N ALA A 49 21.88 -11.49 7.36
CA ALA A 49 22.17 -10.05 7.21
C ALA A 49 21.06 -9.19 7.81
N ALA A 50 19.80 -9.54 7.55
CA ALA A 50 18.64 -8.83 8.06
C ALA A 50 18.49 -8.96 9.60
N GLU A 51 18.77 -10.15 10.17
CA GLU A 51 18.80 -10.35 11.62
C GLU A 51 19.86 -9.49 12.32
N LYS A 52 21.02 -9.25 11.67
CA LYS A 52 22.03 -8.32 12.18
C LYS A 52 21.57 -6.87 12.20
N GLU A 53 20.74 -6.46 11.24
CA GLU A 53 20.08 -5.14 11.25
C GLU A 53 19.00 -5.09 12.35
N GLY A 54 18.31 -6.20 12.60
CA GLY A 54 17.40 -6.46 13.71
C GLY A 54 16.11 -5.66 13.70
N ARG A 55 15.88 -4.83 12.67
CA ARG A 55 14.69 -4.00 12.53
C ARG A 55 14.31 -3.75 11.09
N LEU A 56 13.04 -3.41 10.88
CA LEU A 56 12.49 -2.88 9.64
C LEU A 56 11.62 -1.66 9.99
N ASN A 57 11.78 -0.56 9.30
CA ASN A 57 10.93 0.60 9.45
C ASN A 57 9.90 0.64 8.33
N VAL A 58 8.63 0.67 8.70
CA VAL A 58 7.51 0.78 7.77
C VAL A 58 6.63 1.99 8.13
N ILE A 59 5.88 2.48 7.18
CA ILE A 59 4.93 3.57 7.32
C ILE A 59 3.68 3.22 6.52
N ALA A 60 2.53 3.76 6.90
CA ALA A 60 1.27 3.58 6.17
C ALA A 60 0.82 2.12 6.02
N LEU A 61 1.08 1.26 7.01
CA LEU A 61 0.63 -0.12 7.05
C LEU A 61 -0.36 -0.34 8.21
N PRO A 62 -1.65 0.00 8.04
CA PRO A 62 -2.66 -0.22 9.09
C PRO A 62 -2.85 -1.73 9.32
N PRO A 63 -2.95 -2.20 10.56
CA PRO A 63 -3.10 -3.63 10.84
C PRO A 63 -4.32 -4.29 10.22
N ASP A 64 -5.40 -3.54 10.03
CA ASP A 64 -6.67 -3.97 9.46
C ASP A 64 -6.80 -3.73 7.94
N TRP A 65 -5.76 -3.17 7.32
CA TRP A 65 -5.68 -3.04 5.87
C TRP A 65 -5.10 -4.31 5.26
N ALA A 66 -5.87 -5.01 4.41
CA ALA A 66 -5.44 -6.20 3.66
C ALA A 66 -4.62 -7.22 4.50
N ASN A 67 -4.95 -7.35 5.80
CA ASN A 67 -4.30 -8.26 6.75
C ASN A 67 -2.83 -7.93 7.12
N TYR A 68 -2.40 -6.66 7.01
CA TYR A 68 -1.04 -6.27 7.39
C TYR A 68 -0.69 -6.63 8.84
N GLY A 69 -1.65 -6.61 9.77
CA GLY A 69 -1.42 -6.99 11.16
C GLY A 69 -0.86 -8.41 11.29
N GLU A 70 -1.40 -9.37 10.54
CA GLU A 70 -0.91 -10.76 10.56
C GLU A 70 0.39 -10.91 9.77
N LEU A 71 0.55 -10.23 8.63
CA LEU A 71 1.80 -10.19 7.86
C LEU A 71 2.96 -9.69 8.72
N ILE A 72 2.79 -8.56 9.40
CA ILE A 72 3.78 -7.97 10.30
C ILE A 72 4.11 -8.95 11.44
N LYS A 73 3.08 -9.48 12.09
CA LYS A 73 3.24 -10.46 13.18
C LYS A 73 4.02 -11.68 12.71
N ARG A 74 3.63 -12.24 11.56
CA ARG A 74 4.24 -13.46 11.01
C ARG A 74 5.69 -13.27 10.62
N PHE A 75 6.01 -12.14 9.98
CA PHE A 75 7.38 -11.76 9.66
C PHE A 75 8.26 -11.66 10.92
N GLN A 76 7.78 -10.97 11.96
CA GLN A 76 8.51 -10.83 13.23
C GLN A 76 8.72 -12.18 13.94
N GLU A 77 7.71 -13.05 13.93
CA GLU A 77 7.79 -14.38 14.52
C GLU A 77 8.79 -15.28 13.79
N LYS A 78 8.80 -15.21 12.44
CA LYS A 78 9.65 -16.04 11.59
C LYS A 78 11.11 -15.64 11.62
N TYR A 79 11.40 -14.35 11.51
CA TYR A 79 12.76 -13.83 11.32
C TYR A 79 13.36 -13.12 12.53
N LYS A 80 12.61 -12.98 13.62
CA LYS A 80 13.04 -12.29 14.85
C LYS A 80 13.47 -10.83 14.63
N ILE A 81 12.98 -10.20 13.57
CA ILE A 81 13.24 -8.81 13.21
C ILE A 81 12.08 -7.95 13.70
N LYS A 82 12.39 -6.88 14.45
CA LYS A 82 11.38 -5.95 14.95
C LYS A 82 10.91 -5.03 13.82
N ILE A 83 9.61 -4.95 13.59
CA ILE A 83 9.01 -3.94 12.71
C ILE A 83 8.64 -2.70 13.52
N ASN A 84 9.17 -1.55 13.11
CA ASN A 84 8.77 -0.23 13.61
C ASN A 84 7.75 0.34 12.61
N SER A 85 6.46 0.27 12.95
CA SER A 85 5.40 0.86 12.15
C SER A 85 5.08 2.27 12.64
N GLU A 86 5.19 3.26 11.76
CA GLU A 86 4.85 4.66 12.02
C GLU A 86 3.64 5.09 11.17
N ASN A 87 2.80 5.96 11.71
CA ASN A 87 1.67 6.57 10.99
C ASN A 87 0.90 5.55 10.13
N PRO A 88 0.29 4.53 10.72
CA PRO A 88 -0.35 3.46 9.96
C PRO A 88 -1.43 3.98 8.99
N ASP A 89 -2.14 5.05 9.35
CA ASP A 89 -3.19 5.67 8.54
C ASP A 89 -2.67 6.72 7.53
N ALA A 90 -1.34 6.76 7.28
CA ALA A 90 -0.76 7.69 6.32
C ALA A 90 -1.11 7.28 4.86
N SER A 91 -1.10 8.26 3.98
CA SER A 91 -1.36 8.06 2.54
C SER A 91 -0.09 7.76 1.75
N SER A 92 -0.22 7.27 0.49
CA SER A 92 0.90 7.09 -0.42
C SER A 92 1.71 8.38 -0.64
N ALA A 93 1.06 9.55 -0.60
CA ALA A 93 1.76 10.84 -0.67
C ALA A 93 2.61 11.10 0.58
N ASP A 94 2.14 10.69 1.76
CA ASP A 94 2.89 10.84 3.02
C ASP A 94 4.10 9.89 3.06
N GLU A 95 3.99 8.69 2.47
CA GLU A 95 5.12 7.77 2.31
C GLU A 95 6.23 8.38 1.46
N ILE A 96 5.90 8.93 0.29
CA ILE A 96 6.86 9.63 -0.58
C ILE A 96 7.48 10.84 0.15
N ALA A 97 6.67 11.61 0.87
CA ALA A 97 7.16 12.74 1.65
C ALA A 97 8.10 12.29 2.79
N ALA A 98 7.81 11.15 3.44
CA ALA A 98 8.67 10.58 4.49
C ALA A 98 10.02 10.12 3.94
N VAL A 99 10.07 9.46 2.77
CA VAL A 99 11.33 9.08 2.11
C VAL A 99 12.18 10.31 1.83
N LYS A 100 11.59 11.37 1.26
CA LYS A 100 12.31 12.61 0.91
C LYS A 100 12.80 13.36 2.15
N SER A 101 11.93 13.59 3.12
CA SER A 101 12.23 14.41 4.31
C SER A 101 13.12 13.72 5.34
N ARG A 102 13.14 12.37 5.35
CA ARG A 102 13.92 11.56 6.29
C ARG A 102 15.16 10.94 5.64
N LYS A 103 15.56 11.40 4.47
CA LYS A 103 16.76 10.93 3.77
C LYS A 103 17.98 10.92 4.69
N GLY A 104 18.70 9.78 4.75
CA GLY A 104 19.86 9.57 5.60
C GLY A 104 19.58 9.42 7.10
N GLN A 105 18.33 9.46 7.54
CA GLN A 105 17.94 9.27 8.95
C GLN A 105 17.71 7.79 9.27
N LYS A 106 18.04 7.38 10.48
CA LYS A 106 17.80 5.99 10.97
C LYS A 106 16.32 5.60 11.05
N ARG A 107 15.40 6.57 10.99
CA ARG A 107 13.94 6.37 11.01
C ARG A 107 13.28 6.54 9.64
N ALA A 108 14.06 6.68 8.56
CA ALA A 108 13.48 6.67 7.22
C ALA A 108 12.77 5.33 6.98
N PRO A 109 11.66 5.29 6.23
CA PRO A 109 11.04 4.02 5.86
C PRO A 109 12.01 3.18 5.01
N ASP A 110 12.05 1.88 5.26
CA ASP A 110 12.85 0.94 4.49
C ASP A 110 12.12 0.46 3.23
N VAL A 111 10.81 0.28 3.35
CA VAL A 111 9.90 -0.19 2.29
C VAL A 111 8.64 0.67 2.25
N LEU A 112 7.93 0.60 1.14
CA LEU A 112 6.72 1.39 0.89
C LEU A 112 5.67 0.51 0.21
N ASP A 113 4.40 0.78 0.52
CA ASP A 113 3.22 0.16 -0.08
C ASP A 113 2.34 1.22 -0.76
N LEU A 114 2.55 1.41 -2.03
CA LEU A 114 2.08 2.59 -2.76
C LEU A 114 0.95 2.27 -3.74
N GLY A 115 -0.02 3.14 -3.83
CA GLY A 115 -0.87 3.18 -5.01
C GLY A 115 -0.01 3.38 -6.27
N ILE A 116 -0.37 2.71 -7.37
CA ILE A 116 0.45 2.60 -8.59
C ILE A 116 0.94 3.95 -9.15
N ALA A 117 0.12 5.01 -9.09
CA ALA A 117 0.51 6.34 -9.56
C ALA A 117 1.68 6.93 -8.75
N PHE A 118 1.73 6.63 -7.44
CA PHE A 118 2.83 7.07 -6.55
C PHE A 118 4.06 6.18 -6.69
N ALA A 119 3.90 4.88 -6.93
CA ALA A 119 5.00 3.97 -7.21
C ALA A 119 5.76 4.40 -8.46
N ARG A 120 5.06 4.75 -9.52
CA ARG A 120 5.64 5.22 -10.78
C ARG A 120 6.38 6.55 -10.60
N SER A 121 5.70 7.57 -10.03
CA SER A 121 6.35 8.86 -9.83
C SER A 121 7.57 8.79 -8.90
N GLY A 122 7.52 7.96 -7.85
CA GLY A 122 8.67 7.73 -6.97
C GLY A 122 9.85 7.05 -7.67
N ALA A 123 9.57 6.11 -8.59
CA ALA A 123 10.59 5.47 -9.42
C ALA A 123 11.24 6.49 -10.40
N GLU A 124 10.44 7.34 -11.05
CA GLU A 124 10.94 8.40 -11.94
C GLU A 124 11.82 9.42 -11.21
N GLU A 125 11.45 9.74 -9.97
CA GLU A 125 12.25 10.59 -9.07
C GLU A 125 13.51 9.88 -8.53
N GLY A 126 13.70 8.58 -8.83
CA GLY A 126 14.89 7.81 -8.41
C GLY A 126 14.93 7.50 -6.92
N LEU A 127 13.77 7.39 -6.26
CA LEU A 127 13.65 7.15 -4.82
C LEU A 127 13.82 5.68 -4.42
N PHE A 128 13.71 4.75 -5.37
CA PHE A 128 13.66 3.32 -5.09
C PHE A 128 14.89 2.57 -5.57
N ALA A 129 15.29 1.56 -4.80
CA ALA A 129 16.33 0.61 -5.18
C ALA A 129 15.73 -0.52 -6.01
N PRO A 130 16.41 -0.98 -7.08
CA PRO A 130 16.00 -2.16 -7.80
C PRO A 130 16.19 -3.41 -6.95
N TYR A 131 15.19 -4.30 -6.94
CA TYR A 131 15.31 -5.62 -6.31
C TYR A 131 14.34 -6.61 -6.94
N ARG A 132 14.83 -7.76 -7.40
CA ARG A 132 14.03 -8.86 -7.94
C ARG A 132 13.89 -9.94 -6.89
N VAL A 133 12.66 -10.18 -6.46
CA VAL A 133 12.34 -11.30 -5.58
C VAL A 133 12.46 -12.64 -6.30
N GLN A 134 12.58 -13.76 -5.57
CA GLN A 134 12.64 -15.09 -6.17
C GLN A 134 11.43 -15.41 -7.07
N ALA A 135 10.25 -14.87 -6.74
CA ALA A 135 9.03 -15.03 -7.52
C ALA A 135 8.92 -14.08 -8.74
N TRP A 136 9.97 -13.32 -9.07
CA TRP A 136 9.95 -12.26 -10.09
C TRP A 136 9.33 -12.67 -11.42
N ASP A 137 9.69 -13.85 -11.94
CA ASP A 137 9.23 -14.32 -13.25
C ASP A 137 7.72 -14.70 -13.25
N SER A 138 7.15 -14.94 -12.07
CA SER A 138 5.73 -15.23 -11.90
C SER A 138 4.86 -13.96 -11.78
N ILE A 139 5.47 -12.78 -11.60
CA ILE A 139 4.75 -11.51 -11.62
C ILE A 139 4.52 -11.11 -13.08
N PRO A 140 3.28 -10.83 -13.52
CA PRO A 140 3.00 -10.39 -14.88
C PRO A 140 3.78 -9.12 -15.26
N ASP A 141 4.27 -9.02 -16.50
CA ASP A 141 5.07 -7.86 -16.95
C ASP A 141 4.29 -6.53 -16.87
N SER A 142 2.98 -6.57 -17.02
CA SER A 142 2.12 -5.39 -16.85
C SER A 142 2.01 -4.91 -15.39
N GLN A 143 2.49 -5.71 -14.43
CA GLN A 143 2.36 -5.46 -12.99
C GLN A 143 3.71 -5.24 -12.29
N LYS A 144 4.77 -4.93 -13.05
CA LYS A 144 6.09 -4.66 -12.51
C LYS A 144 6.85 -3.64 -13.35
N ASP A 145 7.75 -2.91 -12.72
CA ASP A 145 8.71 -2.03 -13.39
C ASP A 145 9.83 -2.87 -14.00
N ALA A 146 10.19 -2.62 -15.26
CA ALA A 146 11.22 -3.39 -15.96
C ALA A 146 12.59 -3.35 -15.24
N ASP A 147 12.87 -2.24 -14.56
CA ASP A 147 14.10 -2.03 -13.75
C ASP A 147 13.96 -2.53 -12.31
N ALA A 148 12.84 -3.22 -11.97
CA ALA A 148 12.55 -3.79 -10.66
C ALA A 148 12.57 -2.77 -9.49
N ARG A 149 12.20 -1.51 -9.76
CA ARG A 149 12.13 -0.46 -8.73
C ARG A 149 10.82 -0.50 -7.94
N TRP A 150 9.76 -1.03 -8.52
CA TRP A 150 8.48 -1.34 -7.88
C TRP A 150 7.82 -2.52 -8.59
N TYR A 151 6.97 -3.24 -7.91
CA TYR A 151 6.10 -4.27 -8.47
C TYR A 151 4.90 -4.49 -7.59
N ASN A 152 3.78 -4.86 -8.22
CA ASN A 152 2.52 -5.06 -7.55
C ASN A 152 2.60 -6.27 -6.62
N ASP A 153 1.85 -6.24 -5.51
CA ASP A 153 1.80 -7.31 -4.52
C ASP A 153 0.40 -7.86 -4.29
N TYR A 154 -0.56 -7.01 -4.01
CA TYR A 154 -1.97 -7.37 -3.85
C TYR A 154 -2.87 -6.28 -4.42
N GLY A 155 -4.13 -6.63 -4.69
CA GLY A 155 -5.09 -5.68 -5.20
C GLY A 155 -6.53 -6.13 -4.99
N GLY A 156 -7.43 -5.35 -5.54
CA GLY A 156 -8.86 -5.58 -5.49
C GLY A 156 -9.62 -4.68 -6.44
N TYR A 157 -10.92 -4.69 -6.27
CA TYR A 157 -11.86 -3.89 -7.04
C TYR A 157 -12.44 -2.78 -6.18
N VAL A 158 -12.73 -1.64 -6.79
CA VAL A 158 -13.55 -0.63 -6.13
C VAL A 158 -14.94 -1.20 -5.86
N SER A 159 -15.40 -1.05 -4.64
CA SER A 159 -16.67 -1.56 -4.16
C SER A 159 -17.45 -0.49 -3.41
N ILE A 160 -18.71 -0.76 -3.21
CA ILE A 160 -19.59 0.00 -2.32
C ILE A 160 -19.84 -0.86 -1.10
N GLY A 161 -19.31 -0.45 0.05
CA GLY A 161 -19.68 -0.97 1.36
C GLY A 161 -20.89 -0.22 1.90
N CYS A 162 -21.80 -0.92 2.58
CA CYS A 162 -23.03 -0.33 3.09
C CYS A 162 -23.50 -1.02 4.38
N ASP A 163 -23.80 -0.24 5.40
CA ASP A 163 -24.43 -0.70 6.63
C ASP A 163 -25.94 -0.90 6.42
N ALA A 164 -26.38 -2.12 6.15
CA ALA A 164 -27.79 -2.48 5.95
C ALA A 164 -28.63 -2.33 7.22
N GLY A 165 -28.02 -2.25 8.40
CA GLY A 165 -28.70 -1.92 9.65
C GLY A 165 -29.16 -0.46 9.72
N ARG A 166 -28.44 0.45 9.04
CA ARG A 166 -28.74 1.89 8.99
C ARG A 166 -29.32 2.35 7.65
N ILE A 167 -29.04 1.62 6.57
CA ILE A 167 -29.49 1.94 5.21
C ILE A 167 -30.54 0.94 4.76
N LYS A 168 -31.79 1.38 4.64
CA LYS A 168 -32.93 0.51 4.30
C LYS A 168 -32.74 -0.29 3.01
N LYS A 169 -32.10 0.32 2.01
CA LYS A 169 -31.72 -0.30 0.73
C LYS A 169 -30.30 0.12 0.40
N CYS A 170 -29.37 -0.80 0.40
CA CYS A 170 -28.00 -0.53 0.01
C CYS A 170 -27.87 -0.22 -1.48
N PRO A 171 -27.01 0.72 -1.89
CA PRO A 171 -26.71 0.99 -3.31
C PRO A 171 -25.87 -0.15 -3.88
N GLU A 172 -26.14 -0.54 -5.13
CA GLU A 172 -25.38 -1.58 -5.84
C GLU A 172 -24.59 -1.01 -7.03
N THR A 173 -24.91 0.24 -7.44
CA THR A 173 -24.27 0.93 -8.56
C THR A 173 -23.86 2.35 -8.18
N PHE A 174 -22.92 2.93 -8.93
CA PHE A 174 -22.61 4.36 -8.79
C PHE A 174 -23.83 5.24 -9.07
N ALA A 175 -24.65 4.86 -10.04
CA ALA A 175 -25.88 5.59 -10.35
C ALA A 175 -26.85 5.64 -9.16
N ASP A 176 -26.90 4.57 -8.35
CA ASP A 176 -27.73 4.55 -7.14
C ASP A 176 -27.31 5.61 -6.13
N LEU A 177 -26.01 5.86 -5.96
CA LEU A 177 -25.47 6.80 -4.99
C LEU A 177 -26.01 8.24 -5.14
N LEU A 178 -26.51 8.59 -6.34
CA LEU A 178 -27.10 9.90 -6.60
C LEU A 178 -28.55 10.02 -6.09
N LYS A 179 -29.18 8.94 -5.62
CA LYS A 179 -30.55 8.97 -5.12
C LYS A 179 -30.65 9.78 -3.81
N PRO A 180 -31.76 10.52 -3.61
CA PRO A 180 -31.90 11.41 -2.45
C PRO A 180 -31.90 10.71 -1.09
N GLU A 181 -32.21 9.42 -1.05
CA GLU A 181 -32.21 8.59 0.17
C GLU A 181 -30.81 8.43 0.80
N TYR A 182 -29.74 8.68 0.04
CA TYR A 182 -28.35 8.62 0.50
C TYR A 182 -27.77 9.99 0.91
N LYS A 183 -28.61 10.99 1.12
CA LYS A 183 -28.17 12.29 1.59
C LYS A 183 -27.39 12.21 2.89
N GLY A 184 -26.16 12.77 2.88
CA GLY A 184 -25.27 12.78 4.04
C GLY A 184 -24.71 11.42 4.44
N LYS A 185 -24.52 10.47 3.49
CA LYS A 185 -24.19 9.09 3.79
C LYS A 185 -23.03 8.49 3.01
N VAL A 186 -22.59 9.11 1.91
CA VAL A 186 -21.58 8.54 1.01
C VAL A 186 -20.21 9.13 1.31
N ALA A 187 -19.23 8.28 1.58
CA ALA A 187 -17.85 8.64 1.88
C ALA A 187 -16.83 7.96 0.95
N LEU A 188 -15.65 8.56 0.84
CA LEU A 188 -14.45 7.98 0.27
C LEU A 188 -13.43 7.66 1.37
N ASN A 189 -12.50 6.76 1.08
CA ASN A 189 -11.33 6.52 1.91
C ASN A 189 -10.21 7.52 1.55
N GLY A 190 -10.33 8.73 2.07
CA GLY A 190 -9.36 9.81 1.94
C GLY A 190 -9.57 10.78 0.79
N ASN A 191 -8.56 11.63 0.60
CA ASN A 191 -8.51 12.59 -0.50
C ASN A 191 -7.89 11.94 -1.75
N PRO A 192 -8.56 11.91 -2.90
CA PRO A 192 -8.07 11.20 -4.09
C PRO A 192 -6.79 11.79 -4.71
N THR A 193 -6.39 13.02 -4.34
CA THR A 193 -5.09 13.57 -4.75
C THR A 193 -3.92 13.04 -3.91
N LYS A 194 -4.21 12.29 -2.83
CA LYS A 194 -3.23 11.78 -1.85
C LYS A 194 -3.34 10.28 -1.62
N SER A 195 -4.57 9.75 -1.61
CA SER A 195 -4.90 8.34 -1.34
C SER A 195 -5.12 7.57 -2.63
N GLY A 196 -4.43 6.43 -2.79
CA GLY A 196 -4.61 5.51 -3.92
C GLY A 196 -6.02 4.89 -3.95
N SER A 197 -6.60 4.59 -2.79
CA SER A 197 -7.97 4.06 -2.67
C SER A 197 -9.00 5.08 -3.16
N ALA A 198 -8.96 6.31 -2.66
CA ALA A 198 -9.88 7.35 -3.10
C ALA A 198 -9.69 7.72 -4.59
N PHE A 199 -8.46 7.69 -5.11
CA PHE A 199 -8.17 7.84 -6.54
C PHE A 199 -8.87 6.75 -7.37
N GLY A 200 -8.79 5.50 -6.95
CA GLY A 200 -9.51 4.37 -7.56
C GLY A 200 -11.03 4.59 -7.55
N GLY A 201 -11.58 5.09 -6.44
CA GLY A 201 -13.01 5.43 -6.33
C GLY A 201 -13.47 6.46 -7.37
N VAL A 202 -12.63 7.48 -7.66
CA VAL A 202 -12.93 8.48 -8.71
C VAL A 202 -12.82 7.86 -10.10
N TYR A 203 -11.86 6.97 -10.34
CA TYR A 203 -11.77 6.23 -11.60
C TYR A 203 -12.98 5.34 -11.85
N ALA A 204 -13.41 4.57 -10.85
CA ALA A 204 -14.60 3.74 -10.95
C ALA A 204 -15.85 4.58 -11.27
N ALA A 205 -16.00 5.74 -10.62
CA ALA A 205 -17.07 6.70 -10.92
C ALA A 205 -16.96 7.27 -12.34
N ALA A 206 -15.74 7.47 -12.87
CA ALA A 206 -15.55 7.90 -14.25
C ALA A 206 -16.06 6.84 -15.24
N LEU A 207 -15.68 5.58 -15.05
CA LEU A 207 -16.14 4.46 -15.87
C LEU A 207 -17.67 4.32 -15.80
N ALA A 208 -18.26 4.40 -14.61
CA ALA A 208 -19.71 4.39 -14.41
C ALA A 208 -20.43 5.56 -15.10
N SER A 209 -19.73 6.68 -15.27
CA SER A 209 -20.25 7.91 -15.90
C SER A 209 -19.89 8.05 -17.37
N LYS A 210 -19.60 6.94 -18.07
CA LYS A 210 -19.21 6.88 -19.48
C LYS A 210 -17.86 7.56 -19.80
N GLY A 211 -16.98 7.69 -18.81
CA GLY A 211 -15.59 8.03 -19.00
C GLY A 211 -14.77 6.82 -19.46
N SER A 212 -13.45 6.99 -19.44
CA SER A 212 -12.50 5.93 -19.80
C SER A 212 -11.23 6.07 -18.96
N PHE A 213 -10.28 5.17 -19.12
CA PHE A 213 -8.97 5.33 -18.47
C PHE A 213 -8.22 6.58 -18.94
N GLY A 214 -8.45 7.04 -20.17
CA GLY A 214 -7.91 8.31 -20.69
C GLY A 214 -8.69 9.56 -20.25
N ASP A 215 -9.85 9.43 -19.58
CA ASP A 215 -10.71 10.55 -19.18
C ASP A 215 -11.37 10.31 -17.82
N ILE A 216 -10.73 10.82 -16.75
CA ILE A 216 -11.22 10.77 -15.36
C ILE A 216 -12.25 11.88 -15.05
N GLN A 217 -12.40 12.90 -15.94
CA GLN A 217 -13.26 14.05 -15.68
C GLN A 217 -14.71 13.68 -15.31
N PRO A 218 -15.39 12.71 -15.99
CA PRO A 218 -16.73 12.30 -15.60
C PRO A 218 -16.84 11.79 -14.15
N GLY A 219 -15.77 11.21 -13.60
CA GLY A 219 -15.71 10.80 -12.19
C GLY A 219 -15.63 11.99 -11.24
N ILE A 220 -14.83 13.01 -11.57
CA ILE A 220 -14.77 14.26 -10.81
C ILE A 220 -16.15 14.95 -10.83
N ASP A 221 -16.78 15.01 -11.98
CA ASP A 221 -18.13 15.61 -12.14
C ASP A 221 -19.20 14.81 -11.35
N PHE A 222 -19.04 13.48 -11.26
CA PHE A 222 -19.92 12.63 -10.47
C PHE A 222 -19.83 13.00 -8.97
N PHE A 223 -18.64 13.14 -8.41
CA PHE A 223 -18.47 13.57 -7.03
C PHE A 223 -18.94 15.02 -6.80
N GLY A 224 -18.76 15.89 -7.77
CA GLY A 224 -19.36 17.22 -7.76
C GLY A 224 -20.90 17.18 -7.65
N LYS A 225 -21.57 16.27 -8.40
CA LYS A 225 -23.01 16.04 -8.28
C LYS A 225 -23.40 15.47 -6.93
N LEU A 226 -22.64 14.49 -6.40
CA LEU A 226 -22.85 13.94 -5.05
C LEU A 226 -22.74 15.02 -3.96
N LYS A 227 -21.75 15.90 -4.07
CA LYS A 227 -21.57 17.04 -3.17
C LYS A 227 -22.76 18.01 -3.27
N LYS A 228 -23.15 18.39 -4.47
CA LYS A 228 -24.26 19.32 -4.71
C LYS A 228 -25.60 18.78 -4.22
N SER A 229 -25.85 17.47 -4.34
CA SER A 229 -27.05 16.83 -3.79
C SER A 229 -27.00 16.68 -2.27
N GLY A 230 -25.83 16.87 -1.67
CA GLY A 230 -25.58 16.65 -0.26
C GLY A 230 -25.42 15.19 0.13
N ASN A 231 -25.24 14.26 -0.83
CA ASN A 231 -25.05 12.84 -0.56
C ASN A 231 -23.62 12.56 -0.09
N PHE A 232 -22.62 13.25 -0.67
CA PHE A 232 -21.22 13.12 -0.30
C PHE A 232 -20.91 13.84 1.01
N ILE A 233 -20.23 13.15 1.92
CA ILE A 233 -19.75 13.69 3.18
C ILE A 233 -18.22 13.79 3.17
N PRO A 234 -17.63 14.89 3.67
CA PRO A 234 -16.19 15.08 3.74
C PRO A 234 -15.59 14.41 4.99
N VAL A 235 -16.01 13.17 5.25
CA VAL A 235 -15.51 12.33 6.34
C VAL A 235 -14.83 11.14 5.69
N GLU A 236 -13.59 10.90 6.06
CA GLU A 236 -12.84 9.73 5.58
C GLU A 236 -13.48 8.44 6.13
N SER A 237 -13.69 7.47 5.23
CA SER A 237 -14.16 6.15 5.63
C SER A 237 -12.99 5.37 6.23
N THR A 238 -13.10 5.08 7.51
CA THR A 238 -12.13 4.31 8.30
C THR A 238 -12.88 3.25 9.11
N PRO A 239 -12.21 2.20 9.64
CA PRO A 239 -12.86 1.25 10.55
C PRO A 239 -13.65 1.92 11.67
N ALA A 240 -13.09 2.98 12.26
CA ALA A 240 -13.71 3.70 13.37
C ALA A 240 -14.98 4.45 12.96
N THR A 241 -14.98 5.11 11.78
CA THR A 241 -16.14 5.88 11.29
C THR A 241 -17.24 4.94 10.78
N VAL A 242 -16.88 3.78 10.22
CA VAL A 242 -17.81 2.71 9.85
C VAL A 242 -18.49 2.13 11.09
N GLU A 243 -17.72 1.73 12.11
CA GLU A 243 -18.26 1.16 13.35
C GLU A 243 -19.24 2.11 14.04
N LYS A 244 -18.90 3.40 14.12
CA LYS A 244 -19.77 4.44 14.68
C LYS A 244 -20.99 4.77 13.81
N GLY A 245 -20.97 4.39 12.52
CA GLY A 245 -22.00 4.73 11.54
C GLY A 245 -21.91 6.17 11.04
N GLU A 246 -20.75 6.80 11.17
CA GLU A 246 -20.48 8.12 10.60
C GLU A 246 -20.33 8.05 9.07
N THR A 247 -19.82 6.92 8.56
CA THR A 247 -19.69 6.63 7.12
C THR A 247 -20.46 5.36 6.74
N PRO A 248 -21.81 5.40 6.73
CA PRO A 248 -22.64 4.22 6.54
C PRO A 248 -22.63 3.67 5.10
N ILE A 249 -22.09 4.42 4.14
CA ILE A 249 -21.80 3.99 2.78
C ILE A 249 -20.37 4.42 2.45
N SER A 250 -19.52 3.45 2.12
CA SER A 250 -18.12 3.64 1.79
C SER A 250 -17.80 3.20 0.37
N ILE A 251 -17.21 4.08 -0.43
CA ILE A 251 -16.57 3.70 -1.70
C ILE A 251 -15.12 3.41 -1.39
N ASP A 252 -14.75 2.14 -1.47
CA ASP A 252 -13.42 1.65 -1.11
C ASP A 252 -13.10 0.31 -1.78
N TRP A 253 -11.91 -0.23 -1.56
CA TRP A 253 -11.55 -1.54 -2.06
C TRP A 253 -12.43 -2.66 -1.49
N ASP A 254 -12.72 -3.65 -2.30
CA ASP A 254 -13.57 -4.79 -1.94
C ASP A 254 -13.01 -5.60 -0.76
N TYR A 255 -11.70 -5.73 -0.66
CA TYR A 255 -11.06 -6.42 0.46
C TYR A 255 -11.22 -5.66 1.80
N LEU A 256 -11.21 -4.32 1.77
CA LEU A 256 -11.46 -3.53 2.98
C LEU A 256 -12.93 -3.66 3.41
N ASN A 257 -13.84 -3.47 2.47
CA ASN A 257 -15.25 -3.60 2.75
C ASN A 257 -15.62 -5.04 3.19
N ALA A 258 -14.99 -6.09 2.61
CA ALA A 258 -15.16 -7.47 3.06
C ALA A 258 -14.58 -7.68 4.48
N GLY A 259 -13.43 -7.09 4.77
CA GLY A 259 -12.84 -7.10 6.11
C GLY A 259 -13.75 -6.44 7.15
N TYR A 260 -14.40 -5.32 6.82
CA TYR A 260 -15.37 -4.66 7.71
C TYR A 260 -16.60 -5.54 7.99
N ALA A 261 -17.07 -6.28 6.98
CA ALA A 261 -18.19 -7.20 7.18
C ALA A 261 -17.88 -8.28 8.24
N ASP A 262 -16.63 -8.78 8.26
CA ASP A 262 -16.20 -9.74 9.30
C ASP A 262 -15.89 -9.05 10.64
N GLN A 263 -15.20 -7.92 10.62
CA GLN A 263 -14.74 -7.22 11.81
C GLN A 263 -15.89 -6.69 12.68
N PHE A 264 -16.99 -6.31 12.06
CA PHE A 264 -18.09 -5.63 12.74
C PHE A 264 -19.38 -6.43 12.90
N LYS A 265 -19.43 -7.67 12.37
CA LYS A 265 -20.62 -8.53 12.45
C LYS A 265 -21.17 -8.69 13.87
N ASP A 266 -20.27 -8.81 14.86
CA ASP A 266 -20.63 -9.00 16.28
C ASP A 266 -20.78 -7.66 17.04
N LYS A 267 -20.62 -6.51 16.33
CA LYS A 267 -20.72 -5.16 16.88
C LYS A 267 -22.00 -4.43 16.45
N GLY A 268 -22.94 -5.16 15.84
CA GLY A 268 -24.23 -4.62 15.42
C GLY A 268 -24.21 -3.82 14.11
N VAL A 269 -23.16 -3.98 13.29
CA VAL A 269 -23.06 -3.44 11.94
C VAL A 269 -23.37 -4.56 10.95
N ASP A 270 -24.39 -4.41 10.12
CA ASP A 270 -24.71 -5.33 9.02
C ASP A 270 -24.09 -4.83 7.70
N TRP A 271 -22.78 -5.02 7.56
CA TRP A 271 -22.04 -4.50 6.42
C TRP A 271 -22.18 -5.38 5.18
N LYS A 272 -22.67 -4.80 4.09
CA LYS A 272 -22.80 -5.46 2.79
C LYS A 272 -21.78 -4.89 1.81
N VAL A 273 -21.28 -5.72 0.91
CA VAL A 273 -20.29 -5.36 -0.10
C VAL A 273 -20.85 -5.63 -1.48
N SER A 274 -20.78 -4.64 -2.35
CA SER A 274 -21.16 -4.75 -3.76
C SER A 274 -20.04 -4.20 -4.65
N ILE A 275 -19.62 -4.95 -5.68
CA ILE A 275 -18.75 -4.45 -6.74
C ILE A 275 -19.67 -3.91 -7.84
N PRO A 276 -19.66 -2.59 -8.11
CA PRO A 276 -20.61 -1.96 -9.03
C PRO A 276 -20.35 -2.39 -10.48
N GLY A 277 -21.35 -3.02 -11.12
CA GLY A 277 -21.21 -3.46 -12.51
C GLY A 277 -21.18 -2.31 -13.53
N ASP A 278 -21.57 -1.09 -13.15
CA ASP A 278 -21.51 0.10 -13.99
C ASP A 278 -20.14 0.80 -13.95
N GLY A 279 -19.26 0.47 -12.99
CA GLY A 279 -17.96 1.10 -12.82
C GLY A 279 -16.90 0.12 -12.30
N VAL A 280 -16.66 -0.99 -13.03
CA VAL A 280 -15.68 -2.00 -12.65
C VAL A 280 -14.28 -1.45 -12.82
N TYR A 281 -13.61 -1.18 -11.71
CA TYR A 281 -12.23 -0.72 -11.66
C TYR A 281 -11.43 -1.56 -10.67
N ALA A 282 -10.31 -2.08 -11.13
CA ALA A 282 -9.38 -2.83 -10.30
C ALA A 282 -8.02 -2.13 -10.25
N GLN A 283 -7.33 -2.25 -9.12
CA GLN A 283 -5.95 -1.80 -8.98
C GLN A 283 -5.22 -2.70 -8.00
N TYR A 284 -3.91 -2.80 -8.23
CA TYR A 284 -2.97 -3.37 -7.28
C TYR A 284 -2.17 -2.26 -6.59
N TYR A 285 -1.78 -2.52 -5.35
CA TYR A 285 -0.74 -1.78 -4.66
C TYR A 285 0.62 -2.29 -5.10
N SER A 286 1.65 -1.47 -4.86
CA SER A 286 3.00 -1.75 -5.33
C SER A 286 3.98 -1.59 -4.20
N GLN A 287 4.79 -2.61 -3.99
CA GLN A 287 5.92 -2.55 -3.08
C GLN A 287 7.13 -1.89 -3.73
N ALA A 288 7.86 -1.12 -2.95
CA ALA A 288 9.14 -0.54 -3.33
C ALA A 288 10.12 -0.54 -2.16
N VAL A 289 11.40 -0.76 -2.46
CA VAL A 289 12.50 -0.62 -1.49
C VAL A 289 13.02 0.80 -1.56
N ASN A 290 13.04 1.53 -0.44
CA ASN A 290 13.68 2.84 -0.39
C ASN A 290 15.17 2.73 -0.75
N LYS A 291 15.63 3.52 -1.73
CA LYS A 291 17.02 3.51 -2.19
C LYS A 291 18.03 3.79 -1.07
N GLU A 292 17.64 4.58 -0.09
CA GLU A 292 18.43 4.91 1.09
C GLU A 292 17.88 4.27 2.37
N ALA A 293 17.33 3.07 2.24
CA ALA A 293 16.82 2.30 3.37
C ALA A 293 17.87 2.20 4.49
N PRO A 294 17.54 2.59 5.73
CA PRO A 294 18.47 2.41 6.85
C PRO A 294 18.74 0.94 7.17
N ASN A 295 17.83 0.02 6.83
CA ASN A 295 17.96 -1.42 7.05
C ASN A 295 17.76 -2.18 5.72
N PRO A 296 18.75 -2.12 4.79
CA PRO A 296 18.56 -2.58 3.41
C PRO A 296 18.43 -4.10 3.26
N ALA A 297 18.98 -4.91 4.14
CA ALA A 297 18.81 -6.36 4.13
C ALA A 297 17.41 -6.74 4.64
N ALA A 298 16.95 -6.13 5.73
CA ALA A 298 15.62 -6.35 6.26
C ALA A 298 14.52 -5.92 5.26
N ALA A 299 14.74 -4.82 4.52
CA ALA A 299 13.86 -4.38 3.44
C ALA A 299 13.70 -5.47 2.37
N ARG A 300 14.80 -6.06 1.90
CA ARG A 300 14.77 -7.11 0.86
C ARG A 300 14.18 -8.42 1.36
N LEU A 301 14.46 -8.76 2.62
CA LEU A 301 13.84 -9.94 3.25
C LEU A 301 12.31 -9.75 3.40
N TRP A 302 11.85 -8.55 3.69
CA TRP A 302 10.42 -8.23 3.68
C TRP A 302 9.80 -8.44 2.29
N MET A 303 10.48 -8.00 1.24
CA MET A 303 10.02 -8.26 -0.14
C MET A 303 9.92 -9.77 -0.41
N GLU A 304 10.97 -10.56 -0.11
CA GLU A 304 10.92 -12.02 -0.29
C GLU A 304 9.78 -12.68 0.50
N PHE A 305 9.51 -12.22 1.70
CA PHE A 305 8.41 -12.72 2.52
C PHE A 305 7.04 -12.42 1.91
N LEU A 306 6.81 -11.18 1.47
CA LEU A 306 5.52 -10.79 0.89
C LEU A 306 5.21 -11.57 -0.40
N TYR A 307 6.24 -11.89 -1.21
CA TYR A 307 6.07 -12.62 -2.47
C TYR A 307 6.30 -14.14 -2.33
N SER A 308 6.40 -14.67 -1.12
CA SER A 308 6.34 -16.10 -0.85
C SER A 308 4.89 -16.60 -0.85
N ASP A 309 4.68 -17.90 -1.06
CA ASP A 309 3.34 -18.53 -0.95
C ASP A 309 2.67 -18.20 0.39
N GLU A 310 3.45 -18.13 1.49
CA GLU A 310 2.95 -17.76 2.81
C GLU A 310 2.42 -16.32 2.82
N GLY A 311 3.22 -15.34 2.37
CA GLY A 311 2.82 -13.93 2.32
C GLY A 311 1.60 -13.71 1.41
N GLN A 312 1.61 -14.31 0.25
CA GLN A 312 0.51 -14.18 -0.72
C GLN A 312 -0.80 -14.81 -0.21
N ASN A 313 -0.76 -15.95 0.49
CA ASN A 313 -1.94 -16.51 1.15
C ASN A 313 -2.43 -15.68 2.34
N LEU A 314 -1.55 -14.93 3.02
CA LEU A 314 -1.97 -13.98 4.05
C LEU A 314 -2.75 -12.79 3.45
N TRP A 315 -2.42 -12.35 2.23
CA TRP A 315 -3.24 -11.39 1.48
C TRP A 315 -4.63 -11.96 1.19
N LEU A 316 -4.70 -13.21 0.66
CA LEU A 316 -5.98 -13.88 0.39
C LEU A 316 -6.85 -13.99 1.65
N LYS A 317 -6.25 -14.29 2.79
CA LYS A 317 -6.93 -14.35 4.08
C LYS A 317 -7.55 -12.99 4.46
N GLY A 318 -6.93 -11.89 4.04
CA GLY A 318 -7.43 -10.53 4.15
C GLY A 318 -8.33 -10.09 3.00
N TYR A 319 -8.87 -11.02 2.20
CA TYR A 319 -9.72 -10.77 1.02
C TYR A 319 -9.03 -10.05 -0.15
N ALA A 320 -7.77 -9.68 -0.03
CA ALA A 320 -7.02 -9.05 -1.11
C ALA A 320 -6.51 -10.10 -2.10
N ARG A 321 -6.56 -9.79 -3.39
CA ARG A 321 -6.08 -10.66 -4.45
C ARG A 321 -4.59 -10.48 -4.63
N PRO A 322 -3.75 -11.49 -4.29
CA PRO A 322 -2.32 -11.36 -4.48
C PRO A 322 -1.96 -11.38 -5.97
N VAL A 323 -0.86 -10.70 -6.31
CA VAL A 323 -0.38 -10.63 -7.71
C VAL A 323 0.00 -12.01 -8.27
N LEU A 324 0.43 -12.93 -7.39
CA LEU A 324 0.81 -14.29 -7.79
C LEU A 324 -0.38 -15.27 -7.81
N LEU A 325 -1.63 -14.80 -7.57
CA LEU A 325 -2.80 -15.69 -7.50
C LEU A 325 -2.95 -16.62 -8.72
N PRO A 326 -2.74 -16.18 -9.98
CA PRO A 326 -2.78 -17.08 -11.12
C PRO A 326 -1.74 -18.19 -11.02
N ALA A 327 -0.47 -17.85 -10.81
CA ALA A 327 0.63 -18.81 -10.69
C ALA A 327 0.43 -19.78 -9.50
N MET A 328 -0.04 -19.27 -8.36
CA MET A 328 -0.34 -20.09 -7.17
C MET A 328 -1.53 -21.03 -7.40
N THR A 329 -2.52 -20.59 -8.18
CA THR A 329 -3.66 -21.44 -8.56
C THR A 329 -3.20 -22.60 -9.45
N ASP A 330 -2.37 -22.33 -10.46
CA ASP A 330 -1.80 -23.32 -11.36
C ASP A 330 -0.89 -24.30 -10.62
N ALA A 331 -0.10 -23.80 -9.67
CA ALA A 331 0.77 -24.63 -8.80
C ALA A 331 0.00 -25.37 -7.69
N GLY A 332 -1.25 -24.98 -7.41
CA GLY A 332 -2.07 -25.55 -6.33
C GLY A 332 -1.66 -25.10 -4.93
N THR A 333 -0.92 -23.98 -4.79
CA THR A 333 -0.45 -23.40 -3.51
C THR A 333 -1.36 -22.32 -2.97
N ALA A 334 -2.33 -21.82 -3.77
CA ALA A 334 -3.35 -20.88 -3.29
C ALA A 334 -4.32 -21.58 -2.32
N ASP A 335 -4.61 -20.92 -1.18
CA ASP A 335 -5.59 -21.41 -0.21
C ASP A 335 -7.01 -21.34 -0.80
N LYS A 336 -7.59 -22.51 -1.10
CA LYS A 336 -8.90 -22.62 -1.75
C LYS A 336 -10.04 -22.07 -0.92
N GLU A 337 -9.95 -22.11 0.41
CA GLU A 337 -10.98 -21.57 1.29
C GLU A 337 -11.02 -20.05 1.18
N PHE A 338 -9.85 -19.40 1.18
CA PHE A 338 -9.76 -17.95 1.04
C PHE A 338 -10.12 -17.48 -0.37
N VAL A 339 -9.69 -18.20 -1.41
CA VAL A 339 -10.10 -17.91 -2.80
C VAL A 339 -11.63 -17.94 -2.93
N ALA A 340 -12.30 -18.92 -2.32
CA ALA A 340 -13.76 -19.06 -2.38
C ALA A 340 -14.52 -17.91 -1.67
N LYS A 341 -13.86 -17.19 -0.77
CA LYS A 341 -14.44 -16.05 -0.03
C LYS A 341 -14.31 -14.72 -0.76
N LEU A 342 -13.50 -14.66 -1.82
CA LEU A 342 -13.33 -13.40 -2.56
C LEU A 342 -14.67 -12.94 -3.17
N PRO A 343 -14.99 -11.64 -3.10
CA PRO A 343 -16.16 -11.09 -3.77
C PRO A 343 -16.15 -11.44 -5.26
N LYS A 344 -17.30 -11.85 -5.80
CA LYS A 344 -17.42 -12.22 -7.22
C LYS A 344 -17.37 -10.96 -8.08
N VAL A 345 -16.66 -11.07 -9.18
CA VAL A 345 -16.55 -10.03 -10.19
C VAL A 345 -16.95 -10.63 -11.53
N GLU A 346 -17.71 -9.88 -12.32
CA GLU A 346 -18.03 -10.24 -13.69
C GLU A 346 -17.01 -9.64 -14.66
N GLY A 347 -16.44 -10.44 -15.55
CA GLY A 347 -15.48 -10.02 -16.56
C GLY A 347 -14.03 -9.99 -16.08
N GLU A 348 -13.13 -9.72 -17.02
CA GLU A 348 -11.70 -9.57 -16.75
C GLU A 348 -11.37 -8.13 -16.38
N PRO A 349 -10.49 -7.88 -15.38
CA PRO A 349 -10.08 -6.54 -15.04
C PRO A 349 -9.23 -5.94 -16.16
N SER A 350 -9.49 -4.69 -16.49
CA SER A 350 -8.60 -3.89 -17.32
C SER A 350 -7.94 -2.81 -16.48
N PHE A 351 -6.71 -2.44 -16.85
CA PHE A 351 -5.90 -1.50 -16.07
C PHE A 351 -5.51 -0.30 -16.94
N PRO A 352 -5.47 0.91 -16.38
CA PRO A 352 -4.98 2.07 -17.11
C PRO A 352 -3.49 1.93 -17.43
N SER A 353 -3.08 2.46 -18.57
CA SER A 353 -1.68 2.63 -18.93
C SER A 353 -1.00 3.68 -18.02
N SER A 354 0.34 3.77 -18.09
CA SER A 354 1.09 4.80 -17.37
C SER A 354 0.64 6.21 -17.74
N GLU A 355 0.54 6.47 -19.04
CA GLU A 355 0.15 7.78 -19.57
C GLU A 355 -1.26 8.18 -19.12
N GLU A 356 -2.20 7.22 -19.10
CA GLU A 356 -3.55 7.46 -18.60
C GLU A 356 -3.59 7.77 -17.11
N LEU A 357 -2.78 7.07 -16.30
CA LEU A 357 -2.66 7.34 -14.85
C LEU A 357 -2.08 8.73 -14.58
N ASP A 358 -1.01 9.13 -15.28
CA ASP A 358 -0.36 10.41 -15.09
C ASP A 358 -1.30 11.55 -15.46
N LYS A 359 -1.96 11.45 -16.62
CA LYS A 359 -2.97 12.41 -17.05
C LYS A 359 -4.13 12.52 -16.06
N ALA A 360 -4.59 11.39 -15.54
CA ALA A 360 -5.67 11.37 -14.55
C ALA A 360 -5.26 12.04 -13.25
N LYS A 361 -4.03 11.79 -12.78
CA LYS A 361 -3.46 12.41 -11.57
C LYS A 361 -3.36 13.92 -11.72
N GLU A 362 -2.85 14.41 -12.86
CA GLU A 362 -2.78 15.85 -13.17
C GLU A 362 -4.17 16.49 -13.20
N THR A 363 -5.11 15.86 -13.93
CA THR A 363 -6.48 16.35 -14.04
C THR A 363 -7.16 16.42 -12.69
N LEU A 364 -6.94 15.40 -11.84
CA LEU A 364 -7.53 15.35 -10.51
C LEU A 364 -6.94 16.44 -9.59
N ALA A 365 -5.62 16.61 -9.60
CA ALA A 365 -4.95 17.64 -8.79
C ALA A 365 -5.42 19.05 -9.15
N GLU A 366 -5.71 19.32 -10.43
CA GLU A 366 -6.20 20.61 -10.89
C GLU A 366 -7.66 20.87 -10.52
N LYS A 367 -8.52 19.83 -10.56
CA LYS A 367 -9.99 20.02 -10.64
C LYS A 367 -10.77 19.52 -9.44
N TRP A 368 -10.19 18.63 -8.61
CA TRP A 368 -10.91 18.01 -7.51
C TRP A 368 -11.50 19.01 -6.52
N ASP A 369 -10.68 19.91 -5.98
CA ASP A 369 -11.13 20.88 -4.98
C ASP A 369 -12.17 21.84 -5.54
N LYS A 370 -12.05 22.21 -6.81
CA LYS A 370 -13.02 23.05 -7.51
C LYS A 370 -14.39 22.36 -7.69
N ALA A 371 -14.38 21.04 -7.89
CA ALA A 371 -15.61 20.26 -8.07
C ALA A 371 -16.38 20.07 -6.76
N LEU A 372 -15.68 20.11 -5.62
CA LEU A 372 -16.27 19.92 -4.29
C LEU A 372 -16.53 21.25 -3.52
N SER A 373 -16.16 22.39 -4.10
CA SER A 373 -16.41 23.75 -3.51
C SER A 373 -17.86 24.28 -3.75
#